data_4a14ec268381cc571a3534ca1cd41f65
#
_entry.id   4a14ec268381cc571a3534ca1cd41f65
#
_cell.length_a   1.000
_cell.length_b   1.000
_cell.length_c   1.000
_cell.angle_alpha   90.00
_cell.angle_beta   90.00
_cell.angle_gamma   90.00
#
_symmetry.space_group_name_H-M   'P 1'
#
loop_
_entity.id
_entity.type
_entity.pdbx_description
1 polymer ?
#
loop_
_entity_poly.entity_id
_entity_poly.type
_entity_poly.pdbx_seq_one_letter_code
_entity_poly.pdbx_strand_id
1 'polypeptide(L)'
;MFNRYVSKADLVTYSKYILDNQYPDRYRMKNDQEQHLYKTPDCYSKWASILMMFNEIKKDGIKVVDLGVGEGPVPHIICDQGYDVTGVDNMRIDHPFKTSLVQMIRRDAIEFLTDIDDESVDVFTDSCSVTHFDFGRGQNPGWKSVLSGVYQKLKPGGYFLVATDCHYLPKQKRDGEFLLGDEIVATAKECGFTLTPEFDDDTIEVAYRDAGRESYLTVATFMLKK
;
A
#
# COMPACT_ATOMS: atom_id res chain seq x y z
N MET A 1 8.56 -13.73 -3.37
CA MET A 1 8.98 -12.64 -2.46
C MET A 1 7.79 -11.83 -1.95
N PHE A 2 6.68 -11.71 -2.69
CA PHE A 2 5.46 -11.00 -2.30
C PHE A 2 4.32 -11.98 -2.00
N ASN A 3 3.14 -11.46 -1.67
CA ASN A 3 1.98 -12.23 -1.23
C ASN A 3 2.23 -13.03 0.04
N ARG A 4 2.75 -12.35 1.08
CA ARG A 4 3.03 -12.94 2.38
C ARG A 4 3.23 -11.87 3.46
N TYR A 5 3.34 -12.33 4.70
CA TYR A 5 3.86 -11.48 5.77
C TYR A 5 5.36 -11.22 5.57
N VAL A 6 5.78 -10.00 5.92
CA VAL A 6 7.19 -9.59 5.85
C VAL A 6 7.98 -10.31 6.95
N SER A 7 9.02 -11.03 6.56
CA SER A 7 9.94 -11.69 7.50
C SER A 7 11.03 -10.73 7.99
N LYS A 8 11.75 -11.14 9.04
CA LYS A 8 12.93 -10.41 9.52
C LYS A 8 14.02 -10.28 8.45
N ALA A 9 14.19 -11.31 7.61
CA ALA A 9 15.12 -11.27 6.49
C ALA A 9 14.70 -10.28 5.41
N ASP A 10 13.39 -10.17 5.16
CA ASP A 10 12.85 -9.17 4.22
C ASP A 10 13.11 -7.74 4.71
N LEU A 11 12.99 -7.47 6.01
CA LEU A 11 13.30 -6.13 6.56
C LEU A 11 14.71 -5.69 6.23
N VAL A 12 15.68 -6.58 6.30
CA VAL A 12 17.07 -6.28 5.94
C VAL A 12 17.18 -5.94 4.46
N THR A 13 16.56 -6.77 3.61
CA THR A 13 16.56 -6.56 2.14
C THR A 13 15.87 -5.26 1.77
N TYR A 14 14.71 -4.99 2.34
CA TYR A 14 13.93 -3.79 2.05
C TYR A 14 14.59 -2.51 2.55
N SER A 15 15.15 -2.54 3.77
CA SER A 15 15.92 -1.42 4.29
C SER A 15 17.13 -1.12 3.42
N LYS A 16 17.86 -2.17 3.00
CA LYS A 16 18.99 -2.01 2.08
C LYS A 16 18.57 -1.39 0.75
N TYR A 17 17.46 -1.87 0.15
CA TYR A 17 16.94 -1.33 -1.09
C TYR A 17 16.63 0.17 -0.98
N ILE A 18 15.97 0.61 0.07
CA ILE A 18 15.64 2.02 0.31
C ILE A 18 16.89 2.88 0.48
N LEU A 19 17.87 2.38 1.25
CA LEU A 19 19.11 3.11 1.53
C LEU A 19 20.04 3.18 0.31
N ASP A 20 20.22 2.08 -0.42
CA ASP A 20 21.05 2.03 -1.62
C ASP A 20 20.55 2.99 -2.71
N ASN A 21 19.23 3.21 -2.79
CA ASN A 21 18.63 4.17 -3.70
C ASN A 21 18.58 5.61 -3.14
N GLN A 22 19.07 5.83 -1.92
CA GLN A 22 19.11 7.13 -1.25
C GLN A 22 17.72 7.81 -1.14
N TYR A 23 16.64 7.02 -1.08
CA TYR A 23 15.29 7.57 -1.04
C TYR A 23 15.03 8.50 0.17
N PRO A 24 15.52 8.22 1.41
CA PRO A 24 15.34 9.13 2.52
C PRO A 24 15.98 10.51 2.33
N ASP A 25 17.05 10.61 1.53
CA ASP A 25 17.72 11.87 1.23
C ASP A 25 17.09 12.59 0.04
N ARG A 26 16.60 11.86 -0.95
CA ARG A 26 15.95 12.39 -2.14
C ARG A 26 14.54 12.93 -1.87
N TYR A 27 13.79 12.24 -0.99
CA TYR A 27 12.42 12.58 -0.62
C TYR A 27 12.37 13.16 0.80
N ARG A 28 13.04 14.29 0.99
CA ARG A 28 12.98 15.03 2.25
C ARG A 28 11.66 15.76 2.35
N MET A 29 10.96 15.54 3.44
CA MET A 29 9.74 16.27 3.75
C MET A 29 10.01 17.77 3.90
N LYS A 30 8.99 18.56 3.59
CA LYS A 30 9.03 20.02 3.80
C LYS A 30 9.23 20.37 5.27
N ASN A 31 8.78 19.51 6.19
CA ASN A 31 8.90 19.67 7.62
C ASN A 31 9.92 18.66 8.19
N ASP A 32 11.11 19.15 8.54
CA ASP A 32 12.20 18.31 9.04
C ASP A 32 11.89 17.64 10.39
N GLN A 33 10.91 18.13 11.16
CA GLN A 33 10.54 17.57 12.46
C GLN A 33 9.82 16.22 12.35
N GLU A 34 9.12 15.97 11.26
CA GLU A 34 8.39 14.73 11.01
C GLU A 34 9.24 13.67 10.29
N GLN A 35 10.38 14.04 9.74
CA GLN A 35 11.22 13.16 8.95
C GLN A 35 11.70 11.89 9.68
N HIS A 36 11.80 11.94 11.02
CA HIS A 36 12.24 10.80 11.80
C HIS A 36 11.21 9.65 11.83
N LEU A 37 9.91 9.96 11.68
CA LEU A 37 8.82 8.97 11.70
C LEU A 37 8.91 8.01 10.51
N TYR A 38 9.51 8.45 9.41
CA TYR A 38 9.61 7.68 8.16
C TYR A 38 10.90 6.89 8.01
N LYS A 39 11.78 6.93 9.00
CA LYS A 39 13.06 6.20 8.98
C LYS A 39 12.99 4.85 9.71
N THR A 40 11.79 4.34 9.95
CA THR A 40 11.63 3.06 10.62
C THR A 40 11.67 1.90 9.63
N PRO A 41 12.16 0.72 10.04
CA PRO A 41 12.16 -0.47 9.18
C PRO A 41 10.78 -0.84 8.63
N ASP A 42 9.71 -0.58 9.38
CA ASP A 42 8.33 -0.86 8.95
C ASP A 42 7.93 0.01 7.75
N CYS A 43 8.23 1.32 7.80
CA CYS A 43 7.97 2.21 6.68
C CYS A 43 8.79 1.78 5.45
N TYR A 44 10.06 1.46 5.65
CA TYR A 44 10.93 0.99 4.57
C TYR A 44 10.43 -0.30 3.95
N SER A 45 9.89 -1.23 4.75
CA SER A 45 9.35 -2.48 4.22
C SER A 45 8.12 -2.25 3.34
N LYS A 46 7.22 -1.33 3.72
CA LYS A 46 6.05 -0.98 2.91
C LYS A 46 6.45 -0.33 1.60
N TRP A 47 7.31 0.69 1.65
CA TRP A 47 7.75 1.39 0.45
C TRP A 47 8.55 0.50 -0.50
N ALA A 48 9.53 -0.23 0.05
CA ALA A 48 10.36 -1.12 -0.76
C ALA A 48 9.54 -2.21 -1.44
N SER A 49 8.62 -2.86 -0.72
CA SER A 49 7.81 -3.92 -1.31
C SER A 49 6.93 -3.41 -2.45
N ILE A 50 6.26 -2.26 -2.29
CA ILE A 50 5.48 -1.65 -3.40
C ILE A 50 6.38 -1.33 -4.58
N LEU A 51 7.52 -0.66 -4.36
CA LEU A 51 8.44 -0.28 -5.43
C LEU A 51 9.05 -1.49 -6.13
N MET A 52 9.37 -2.55 -5.40
CA MET A 52 9.88 -3.80 -5.97
C MET A 52 8.81 -4.54 -6.74
N MET A 53 7.57 -4.65 -6.22
CA MET A 53 6.43 -5.19 -6.97
C MET A 53 6.17 -4.38 -8.25
N PHE A 54 6.20 -3.06 -8.16
CA PHE A 54 6.03 -2.19 -9.32
C PHE A 54 7.12 -2.43 -10.37
N ASN A 55 8.37 -2.59 -9.95
CA ASN A 55 9.49 -2.88 -10.85
C ASN A 55 9.34 -4.19 -11.63
N GLU A 56 8.61 -5.17 -11.10
CA GLU A 56 8.34 -6.43 -11.80
C GLU A 56 7.29 -6.30 -12.92
N ILE A 57 6.38 -5.32 -12.78
CA ILE A 57 5.23 -5.21 -13.70
C ILE A 57 5.27 -3.95 -14.58
N LYS A 58 6.16 -3.01 -14.27
CA LYS A 58 6.24 -1.73 -14.98
C LYS A 58 6.51 -1.92 -16.48
N LYS A 59 5.82 -1.15 -17.28
CA LYS A 59 5.99 -1.01 -18.72
C LYS A 59 5.67 0.42 -19.12
N ASP A 60 6.10 0.85 -20.28
CA ASP A 60 5.89 2.23 -20.73
C ASP A 60 4.40 2.57 -20.85
N GLY A 61 4.05 3.79 -20.50
CA GLY A 61 2.73 4.36 -20.68
C GLY A 61 1.64 3.85 -19.74
N ILE A 62 1.99 3.18 -18.64
CA ILE A 62 1.01 2.78 -17.62
C ILE A 62 0.56 3.97 -16.78
N LYS A 63 -0.73 3.98 -16.45
CA LYS A 63 -1.35 4.90 -15.51
C LYS A 63 -1.39 4.29 -14.12
N VAL A 64 -0.85 5.01 -13.15
CA VAL A 64 -0.79 4.59 -11.75
C VAL A 64 -1.69 5.48 -10.89
N VAL A 65 -2.42 4.87 -9.97
CA VAL A 65 -3.19 5.60 -8.95
C VAL A 65 -2.76 5.09 -7.57
N ASP A 66 -2.33 6.01 -6.71
CA ASP A 66 -1.99 5.70 -5.31
C ASP A 66 -3.14 6.12 -4.40
N LEU A 67 -3.67 5.19 -3.62
CA LEU A 67 -4.82 5.40 -2.73
C LEU A 67 -4.32 5.61 -1.29
N GLY A 68 -4.74 6.73 -0.68
CA GLY A 68 -4.30 7.09 0.66
C GLY A 68 -2.82 7.45 0.70
N VAL A 69 -2.42 8.40 -0.15
CA VAL A 69 -1.02 8.83 -0.32
C VAL A 69 -0.35 9.19 1.01
N GLY A 70 -1.09 9.84 1.92
CA GLY A 70 -0.54 10.29 3.20
C GLY A 70 0.74 11.10 3.00
N GLU A 71 1.79 10.63 3.63
CA GLU A 71 3.13 11.25 3.58
C GLU A 71 4.18 10.31 2.96
N GLY A 72 3.73 9.20 2.38
CA GLY A 72 4.62 8.19 1.78
C GLY A 72 5.27 8.67 0.49
N PRO A 73 6.53 8.28 0.21
CA PRO A 73 7.25 8.68 -1.00
C PRO A 73 6.90 7.86 -2.24
N VAL A 74 6.18 6.75 -2.10
CA VAL A 74 5.98 5.76 -3.18
C VAL A 74 5.45 6.38 -4.47
N PRO A 75 4.31 7.12 -4.48
CA PRO A 75 3.78 7.69 -5.71
C PRO A 75 4.75 8.71 -6.32
N HIS A 76 5.50 9.43 -5.49
CA HIS A 76 6.48 10.42 -5.95
C HIS A 76 7.68 9.76 -6.61
N ILE A 77 8.17 8.64 -6.04
CA ILE A 77 9.27 7.86 -6.62
C ILE A 77 8.87 7.26 -7.97
N ILE A 78 7.64 6.74 -8.08
CA ILE A 78 7.11 6.19 -9.34
C ILE A 78 6.97 7.31 -10.39
N CYS A 79 6.45 8.47 -9.99
CA CYS A 79 6.33 9.63 -10.87
C CYS A 79 7.70 10.12 -11.39
N ASP A 80 8.71 10.17 -10.53
CA ASP A 80 10.08 10.57 -10.92
C ASP A 80 10.77 9.57 -11.87
N GLN A 81 10.25 8.34 -11.95
CA GLN A 81 10.64 7.36 -12.97
C GLN A 81 9.96 7.59 -14.34
N GLY A 82 9.15 8.64 -14.46
CA GLY A 82 8.51 9.04 -15.73
C GLY A 82 7.10 8.44 -15.93
N TYR A 83 6.45 7.92 -14.89
CA TYR A 83 5.10 7.39 -14.99
C TYR A 83 4.04 8.44 -14.68
N ASP A 84 2.85 8.29 -15.29
CA ASP A 84 1.67 9.11 -14.99
C ASP A 84 1.06 8.63 -13.67
N VAL A 85 1.18 9.45 -12.62
CA VAL A 85 0.76 9.08 -11.26
C VAL A 85 -0.25 10.07 -10.72
N THR A 86 -1.41 9.55 -10.32
CA THR A 86 -2.42 10.28 -9.56
C THR A 86 -2.41 9.80 -8.12
N GLY A 87 -2.24 10.71 -7.17
CA GLY A 87 -2.36 10.43 -5.74
C GLY A 87 -3.71 10.87 -5.21
N VAL A 88 -4.39 10.01 -4.45
CA VAL A 88 -5.71 10.29 -3.86
C VAL A 88 -5.60 10.23 -2.33
N ASP A 89 -6.04 11.30 -1.67
CA ASP A 89 -6.08 11.36 -0.20
C ASP A 89 -7.21 12.27 0.27
N ASN A 90 -7.92 11.89 1.33
CA ASN A 90 -9.02 12.69 1.85
C ASN A 90 -8.57 13.90 2.67
N MET A 91 -7.35 13.89 3.17
CA MET A 91 -6.82 14.93 4.06
C MET A 91 -5.81 15.84 3.37
N ARG A 92 -5.07 15.35 2.37
CA ARG A 92 -3.94 16.06 1.77
C ARG A 92 -4.15 16.36 0.30
N ILE A 93 -3.79 17.56 -0.09
CA ILE A 93 -3.67 18.01 -1.49
C ILE A 93 -2.28 18.59 -1.76
N ASP A 94 -1.53 18.85 -0.72
CA ASP A 94 -0.17 19.39 -0.85
C ASP A 94 0.83 18.25 -0.90
N HIS A 95 1.79 18.37 -1.79
CA HIS A 95 2.90 17.44 -1.84
C HIS A 95 3.75 17.55 -0.57
N PRO A 96 4.00 16.47 0.16
CA PRO A 96 4.91 16.49 1.30
C PRO A 96 6.36 16.75 0.87
N PHE A 97 6.68 16.51 -0.39
CA PHE A 97 8.02 16.65 -0.97
C PHE A 97 8.13 17.89 -1.88
N LYS A 98 9.33 18.49 -1.91
CA LYS A 98 9.56 19.78 -2.59
C LYS A 98 9.50 19.71 -4.12
N THR A 99 9.72 18.55 -4.70
CA THR A 99 9.94 18.37 -6.14
C THR A 99 8.96 17.42 -6.82
N SER A 100 7.85 17.11 -6.17
CA SER A 100 6.93 16.13 -6.70
C SER A 100 6.06 16.67 -7.84
N LEU A 101 5.88 15.84 -8.88
CA LEU A 101 5.00 16.08 -10.02
C LEU A 101 3.72 15.23 -9.97
N VAL A 102 3.48 14.49 -8.91
CA VAL A 102 2.27 13.68 -8.73
C VAL A 102 1.04 14.58 -8.77
N GLN A 103 0.04 14.19 -9.55
CA GLN A 103 -1.25 14.87 -9.55
C GLN A 103 -2.03 14.49 -8.28
N MET A 104 -2.11 15.40 -7.32
CA MET A 104 -2.83 15.16 -6.07
C MET A 104 -4.32 15.52 -6.18
N ILE A 105 -5.18 14.58 -5.77
CA ILE A 105 -6.63 14.76 -5.70
C ILE A 105 -7.07 14.61 -4.25
N ARG A 106 -7.64 15.68 -3.68
CA ARG A 106 -8.23 15.62 -2.35
C ARG A 106 -9.63 15.02 -2.43
N ARG A 107 -9.74 13.74 -2.13
CA ARG A 107 -11.00 13.02 -2.14
C ARG A 107 -10.93 11.76 -1.31
N ASP A 108 -12.08 11.31 -0.83
CA ASP A 108 -12.23 9.98 -0.29
C ASP A 108 -11.99 8.93 -1.38
N ALA A 109 -11.28 7.84 -1.03
CA ALA A 109 -10.91 6.81 -2.00
C ALA A 109 -12.13 6.12 -2.64
N ILE A 110 -13.19 5.86 -1.86
CA ILE A 110 -14.40 5.22 -2.36
C ILE A 110 -15.13 6.15 -3.32
N GLU A 111 -15.27 7.43 -2.96
CA GLU A 111 -15.87 8.44 -3.84
C GLU A 111 -15.06 8.60 -5.13
N PHE A 112 -13.73 8.65 -5.03
CA PHE A 112 -12.86 8.72 -6.20
C PHE A 112 -13.09 7.52 -7.13
N LEU A 113 -13.15 6.31 -6.58
CA LEU A 113 -13.39 5.09 -7.36
C LEU A 113 -14.77 5.07 -8.03
N THR A 114 -15.78 5.80 -7.51
CA THR A 114 -17.07 5.90 -8.20
C THR A 114 -17.05 6.83 -9.39
N ASP A 115 -16.11 7.76 -9.45
CA ASP A 115 -16.10 8.84 -10.46
C ASP A 115 -15.20 8.55 -11.67
N ILE A 116 -14.25 7.66 -11.55
CA ILE A 116 -13.38 7.26 -12.68
C ILE A 116 -14.02 6.15 -13.50
N ASP A 117 -13.67 6.10 -14.78
CA ASP A 117 -14.18 5.08 -15.70
C ASP A 117 -13.71 3.67 -15.32
N ASP A 118 -14.54 2.69 -15.61
CA ASP A 118 -14.17 1.29 -15.49
C ASP A 118 -13.00 0.97 -16.44
N GLU A 119 -12.12 0.05 -16.02
CA GLU A 119 -10.99 -0.41 -16.82
C GLU A 119 -10.07 0.72 -17.32
N SER A 120 -9.91 1.79 -16.53
CA SER A 120 -9.16 2.99 -16.90
C SER A 120 -7.75 3.07 -16.30
N VAL A 121 -7.43 2.24 -15.30
CA VAL A 121 -6.17 2.27 -14.55
C VAL A 121 -5.37 0.98 -14.77
N ASP A 122 -4.08 1.11 -14.98
CA ASP A 122 -3.20 -0.06 -15.14
C ASP A 122 -2.73 -0.62 -13.80
N VAL A 123 -2.40 0.27 -12.85
CA VAL A 123 -1.87 -0.11 -11.53
C VAL A 123 -2.46 0.78 -10.45
N PHE A 124 -2.99 0.17 -9.41
CA PHE A 124 -3.21 0.86 -8.14
C PHE A 124 -2.10 0.49 -7.16
N THR A 125 -1.75 1.44 -6.30
CA THR A 125 -0.85 1.24 -5.15
C THR A 125 -1.52 1.68 -3.86
N ASP A 126 -1.19 1.01 -2.76
CA ASP A 126 -1.63 1.36 -1.42
C ASP A 126 -0.53 1.04 -0.40
N SER A 127 -0.01 2.06 0.23
CA SER A 127 1.00 1.93 1.26
C SER A 127 0.38 2.22 2.64
N CYS A 128 -0.25 1.20 3.23
CA CYS A 128 -0.80 1.24 4.59
C CYS A 128 -2.14 1.97 4.78
N SER A 129 -2.92 2.24 3.74
CA SER A 129 -4.20 2.92 3.91
C SER A 129 -5.42 2.00 3.85
N VAL A 130 -5.32 0.85 3.15
CA VAL A 130 -6.46 -0.05 2.92
C VAL A 130 -7.17 -0.47 4.21
N THR A 131 -6.43 -0.69 5.28
CA THR A 131 -7.00 -1.08 6.59
C THR A 131 -7.62 0.08 7.35
N HIS A 132 -7.42 1.32 6.90
CA HIS A 132 -7.92 2.53 7.55
C HIS A 132 -9.16 3.14 6.88
N PHE A 133 -9.62 2.61 5.75
CA PHE A 133 -10.77 3.18 5.04
C PHE A 133 -12.11 3.05 5.78
N ASP A 134 -12.14 2.35 6.91
CA ASP A 134 -13.34 2.10 7.72
C ASP A 134 -13.51 3.00 8.92
N PHE A 135 -12.53 3.78 9.28
CA PHE A 135 -12.63 4.57 10.47
C PHE A 135 -13.80 5.57 10.42
N GLY A 136 -14.88 5.24 11.16
CA GLY A 136 -16.02 6.12 11.35
C GLY A 136 -17.24 5.89 10.44
N ARG A 137 -17.28 4.87 9.59
CA ARG A 137 -18.34 4.71 8.57
C ARG A 137 -19.39 3.61 8.83
N GLY A 138 -19.45 3.03 10.01
CA GLY A 138 -20.54 2.09 10.35
C GLY A 138 -20.37 0.67 9.79
N GLN A 139 -21.48 -0.03 9.48
CA GLN A 139 -21.52 -1.49 9.28
C GLN A 139 -20.92 -2.03 7.98
N ASN A 140 -20.49 -1.19 7.05
CA ASN A 140 -19.89 -1.65 5.79
C ASN A 140 -18.40 -1.36 5.78
N PRO A 141 -17.55 -2.40 5.84
CA PRO A 141 -16.13 -2.19 5.84
C PRO A 141 -15.69 -1.53 4.53
N GLY A 142 -15.21 -0.27 4.61
CA GLY A 142 -14.80 0.52 3.46
C GLY A 142 -13.68 -0.12 2.66
N TRP A 143 -12.81 -0.90 3.33
CA TRP A 143 -11.75 -1.64 2.66
C TRP A 143 -12.28 -2.68 1.65
N LYS A 144 -13.42 -3.33 1.93
CA LYS A 144 -14.09 -4.23 0.97
C LYS A 144 -14.61 -3.46 -0.24
N SER A 145 -15.19 -2.30 -0.01
CA SER A 145 -15.65 -1.42 -1.08
C SER A 145 -14.49 -0.92 -1.93
N VAL A 146 -13.35 -0.62 -1.32
CA VAL A 146 -12.12 -0.24 -2.05
C VAL A 146 -11.62 -1.38 -2.91
N LEU A 147 -11.49 -2.61 -2.39
CA LEU A 147 -11.07 -3.77 -3.17
C LEU A 147 -11.99 -4.01 -4.38
N SER A 148 -13.30 -3.99 -4.17
CA SER A 148 -14.28 -4.14 -5.25
C SER A 148 -14.19 -3.02 -6.28
N GLY A 149 -14.10 -1.75 -5.82
CA GLY A 149 -13.96 -0.60 -6.69
C GLY A 149 -12.67 -0.65 -7.50
N VAL A 150 -11.54 -0.94 -6.87
CA VAL A 150 -10.25 -1.09 -7.55
C VAL A 150 -10.31 -2.17 -8.62
N TYR A 151 -10.93 -3.33 -8.31
CA TYR A 151 -11.10 -4.39 -9.30
C TYR A 151 -11.86 -3.92 -10.55
N GLN A 152 -12.94 -3.16 -10.37
CA GLN A 152 -13.73 -2.62 -11.49
C GLN A 152 -12.92 -1.64 -12.33
N LYS A 153 -12.13 -0.78 -11.68
CA LYS A 153 -11.38 0.30 -12.35
C LYS A 153 -10.08 -0.15 -12.98
N LEU A 154 -9.53 -1.29 -12.56
CA LEU A 154 -8.36 -1.88 -13.20
C LEU A 154 -8.69 -2.38 -14.61
N LYS A 155 -7.80 -2.11 -15.54
CA LYS A 155 -7.80 -2.77 -16.86
C LYS A 155 -7.61 -4.28 -16.71
N PRO A 156 -8.10 -5.09 -17.67
CA PRO A 156 -7.75 -6.51 -17.71
C PRO A 156 -6.23 -6.72 -17.67
N GLY A 157 -5.77 -7.55 -16.73
CA GLY A 157 -4.34 -7.78 -16.49
C GLY A 157 -3.64 -6.69 -15.68
N GLY A 158 -4.37 -5.70 -15.16
CA GLY A 158 -3.86 -4.70 -14.24
C GLY A 158 -3.60 -5.23 -12.83
N TYR A 159 -2.95 -4.43 -12.00
CA TYR A 159 -2.52 -4.85 -10.67
C TYR A 159 -2.93 -3.87 -9.57
N PHE A 160 -3.22 -4.42 -8.40
CA PHE A 160 -3.28 -3.65 -7.15
C PHE A 160 -2.16 -4.12 -6.23
N LEU A 161 -1.21 -3.23 -5.96
CA LEU A 161 -0.03 -3.46 -5.13
C LEU A 161 -0.29 -2.90 -3.74
N VAL A 162 -0.34 -3.76 -2.74
CA VAL A 162 -0.66 -3.38 -1.36
C VAL A 162 0.46 -3.80 -0.42
N ALA A 163 0.85 -2.89 0.47
CA ALA A 163 1.69 -3.19 1.63
C ALA A 163 1.10 -2.52 2.86
N THR A 164 0.58 -3.29 3.79
CA THR A 164 -0.21 -2.75 4.90
C THR A 164 0.08 -3.44 6.23
N ASP A 165 -0.18 -2.72 7.31
CA ASP A 165 -0.12 -3.31 8.65
C ASP A 165 -1.28 -4.29 8.84
N CYS A 166 -0.96 -5.48 9.33
CA CYS A 166 -1.91 -6.56 9.60
C CYS A 166 -1.65 -7.18 10.97
N HIS A 167 -2.69 -7.76 11.58
CA HIS A 167 -2.48 -8.73 12.64
C HIS A 167 -1.95 -10.03 12.04
N TYR A 168 -0.98 -10.63 12.73
CA TYR A 168 -0.44 -11.94 12.34
C TYR A 168 -1.23 -13.10 12.96
N LEU A 169 -1.70 -12.92 14.21
CA LEU A 169 -2.40 -13.97 14.94
C LEU A 169 -3.88 -13.61 15.15
N PRO A 170 -4.84 -14.49 14.79
CA PRO A 170 -6.28 -14.22 14.97
C PRO A 170 -6.67 -13.87 16.40
N LYS A 171 -5.99 -14.45 17.39
CA LYS A 171 -6.24 -14.19 18.83
C LYS A 171 -5.90 -12.77 19.28
N GLN A 172 -5.12 -12.04 18.48
CA GLN A 172 -4.69 -10.68 18.77
C GLN A 172 -5.54 -9.63 18.09
N LYS A 173 -6.42 -10.06 17.19
CA LYS A 173 -7.32 -9.16 16.50
C LYS A 173 -8.31 -8.55 17.50
N ARG A 174 -8.30 -7.23 17.58
CA ARG A 174 -9.33 -6.45 18.27
C ARG A 174 -10.30 -5.91 17.23
N ASP A 175 -11.58 -5.89 17.59
CA ASP A 175 -12.59 -5.35 16.69
C ASP A 175 -12.22 -3.94 16.22
N GLY A 176 -12.14 -3.76 14.91
CA GLY A 176 -12.13 -2.46 14.22
C GLY A 176 -10.77 -1.84 13.90
N GLU A 177 -9.61 -2.44 14.26
CA GLU A 177 -8.34 -1.72 14.02
C GLU A 177 -7.53 -2.23 12.82
N PHE A 178 -7.27 -3.54 12.73
CA PHE A 178 -6.46 -4.09 11.64
C PHE A 178 -7.00 -5.45 11.19
N LEU A 179 -6.74 -5.78 9.94
CA LEU A 179 -7.15 -7.03 9.33
C LEU A 179 -6.07 -8.10 9.50
N LEU A 180 -6.48 -9.36 9.36
CA LEU A 180 -5.57 -10.46 9.09
C LEU A 180 -5.25 -10.48 7.58
N GLY A 181 -4.06 -10.97 7.22
CA GLY A 181 -3.69 -11.09 5.82
C GLY A 181 -4.63 -11.97 5.01
N ASP A 182 -5.10 -13.07 5.59
CA ASP A 182 -6.06 -13.99 4.98
C ASP A 182 -7.44 -13.37 4.75
N GLU A 183 -7.90 -12.43 5.59
CA GLU A 183 -9.15 -11.69 5.35
C GLU A 183 -9.07 -10.82 4.10
N ILE A 184 -7.92 -10.17 3.89
CA ILE A 184 -7.68 -9.37 2.68
C ILE A 184 -7.66 -10.28 1.46
N VAL A 185 -6.96 -11.41 1.53
CA VAL A 185 -6.88 -12.39 0.45
C VAL A 185 -8.25 -12.97 0.10
N ALA A 186 -9.03 -13.39 1.11
CA ALA A 186 -10.36 -13.94 0.89
C ALA A 186 -11.26 -12.93 0.15
N THR A 187 -11.28 -11.68 0.62
CA THR A 187 -12.08 -10.63 -0.02
C THR A 187 -11.56 -10.27 -1.42
N ALA A 188 -10.25 -10.24 -1.62
CA ALA A 188 -9.69 -10.00 -2.94
C ALA A 188 -10.11 -11.09 -3.94
N LYS A 189 -10.08 -12.36 -3.53
CA LYS A 189 -10.56 -13.49 -4.34
C LYS A 189 -12.07 -13.41 -4.61
N GLU A 190 -12.87 -13.03 -3.63
CA GLU A 190 -14.31 -12.77 -3.82
C GLU A 190 -14.58 -11.68 -4.85
N CYS A 191 -13.73 -10.65 -4.91
CA CYS A 191 -13.81 -9.60 -5.94
C CYS A 191 -13.33 -10.06 -7.34
N GLY A 192 -12.66 -11.21 -7.44
CA GLY A 192 -12.14 -11.75 -8.70
C GLY A 192 -10.62 -11.60 -8.89
N PHE A 193 -9.90 -11.03 -7.94
CA PHE A 193 -8.44 -10.94 -8.02
C PHE A 193 -7.79 -12.34 -7.94
N THR A 194 -6.64 -12.45 -8.61
CA THR A 194 -5.74 -13.58 -8.49
C THR A 194 -4.43 -13.15 -7.83
N LEU A 195 -3.81 -14.08 -7.10
CA LEU A 195 -2.48 -13.91 -6.51
C LEU A 195 -1.55 -14.98 -7.08
N THR A 196 -0.37 -14.56 -7.53
CA THR A 196 0.65 -15.49 -8.01
C THR A 196 2.03 -15.03 -7.51
N PRO A 197 2.69 -15.78 -6.61
CA PRO A 197 2.17 -17.00 -5.95
C PRO A 197 0.97 -16.75 -5.05
N GLU A 198 0.32 -17.80 -4.57
CA GLU A 198 -0.69 -17.70 -3.51
C GLU A 198 -0.11 -17.03 -2.26
N PHE A 199 -0.99 -16.51 -1.39
CA PHE A 199 -0.54 -15.91 -0.15
C PHE A 199 0.06 -16.95 0.79
N ASP A 200 1.28 -16.69 1.24
CA ASP A 200 2.02 -17.51 2.19
C ASP A 200 1.79 -16.97 3.61
N ASP A 201 0.99 -17.67 4.39
CA ASP A 201 0.71 -17.40 5.80
C ASP A 201 1.63 -18.16 6.76
N ASP A 202 2.41 -19.13 6.24
CA ASP A 202 3.38 -19.95 6.99
C ASP A 202 4.76 -19.28 7.13
N THR A 203 4.84 -17.96 6.87
CA THR A 203 6.11 -17.22 6.94
C THR A 203 6.77 -17.41 8.31
N ILE A 204 7.93 -18.04 8.30
CA ILE A 204 8.77 -18.25 9.49
C ILE A 204 9.46 -16.93 9.85
N GLU A 205 9.57 -16.67 11.16
CA GLU A 205 10.23 -15.45 11.66
C GLU A 205 9.64 -14.14 11.13
N VAL A 206 8.32 -14.04 11.18
CA VAL A 206 7.61 -12.80 10.86
C VAL A 206 8.22 -11.61 11.61
N ALA A 207 8.43 -10.53 10.91
CA ALA A 207 8.84 -9.28 11.51
C ALA A 207 7.62 -8.54 12.02
N TYR A 208 7.49 -8.38 13.31
CA TYR A 208 6.41 -7.60 13.88
C TYR A 208 6.88 -6.47 14.78
N ARG A 209 6.02 -5.48 14.86
CA ARG A 209 6.13 -4.36 15.76
C ARG A 209 5.23 -4.61 16.97
N ASP A 210 5.77 -4.39 18.17
CA ASP A 210 4.95 -4.28 19.36
C ASP A 210 4.12 -3.00 19.26
N ALA A 211 2.81 -3.15 19.12
CA ALA A 211 1.89 -2.04 19.06
C ALA A 211 1.44 -1.57 20.46
N GLY A 212 2.06 -2.10 21.50
CA GLY A 212 1.64 -1.91 22.90
C GLY A 212 0.32 -2.65 23.20
N ARG A 213 0.15 -3.13 24.42
CA ARG A 213 -1.06 -3.88 24.84
C ARG A 213 -1.24 -5.27 24.20
N GLU A 214 -0.17 -6.04 24.07
CA GLU A 214 -0.23 -7.45 23.62
C GLU A 214 -0.70 -7.65 22.16
N SER A 215 -0.69 -6.61 21.32
CA SER A 215 -0.98 -6.75 19.91
C SER A 215 0.29 -6.67 19.08
N TYR A 216 0.53 -7.68 18.26
CA TYR A 216 1.67 -7.73 17.35
C TYR A 216 1.17 -7.43 15.94
N LEU A 217 1.61 -6.30 15.40
CA LEU A 217 1.38 -5.93 14.01
C LEU A 217 2.59 -6.34 13.17
N THR A 218 2.32 -6.79 11.99
CA THR A 218 3.32 -7.03 10.95
C THR A 218 2.88 -6.35 9.66
N VAL A 219 3.79 -6.25 8.71
CA VAL A 219 3.45 -5.83 7.35
C VAL A 219 3.13 -7.07 6.52
N ALA A 220 2.01 -7.04 5.81
CA ALA A 220 1.71 -8.00 4.76
C ALA A 220 1.76 -7.31 3.39
N THR A 221 2.19 -8.06 2.38
CA THR A 221 2.33 -7.57 1.01
C THR A 221 1.46 -8.38 0.07
N PHE A 222 0.78 -7.71 -0.84
CA PHE A 222 -0.14 -8.34 -1.78
C PHE A 222 0.05 -7.76 -3.18
N MET A 223 0.23 -8.65 -4.15
CA MET A 223 0.27 -8.34 -5.57
C MET A 223 -0.98 -8.95 -6.21
N LEU A 224 -2.06 -8.18 -6.19
CA LEU A 224 -3.38 -8.62 -6.64
C LEU A 224 -3.52 -8.31 -8.13
N LYS A 225 -3.87 -9.30 -8.95
CA LYS A 225 -4.02 -9.16 -10.40
C LYS A 225 -5.48 -9.35 -10.81
N LYS A 226 -6.00 -8.44 -11.63
CA LYS A 226 -7.28 -8.59 -12.36
C LYS A 226 -7.16 -9.53 -13.55
#